data_7f369e9bc5c2505dca70015635f34e63
#
_entry.id   7f369e9bc5c2505dca70015635f34e63
#
_cell.length_a   1.000
_cell.length_b   1.000
_cell.length_c   1.000
_cell.angle_alpha   90.00
_cell.angle_beta   90.00
_cell.angle_gamma   90.00
#
_symmetry.space_group_name_H-M   'P 1'
#
loop_
_entity.id
_entity.type
_entity.pdbx_description
1 polymer ?
#
loop_
_entity_poly.entity_id
_entity_poly.type
_entity_poly.pdbx_seq_one_letter_code
_entity_poly.pdbx_strand_id
1 'polypeptide(L)'
;MTAVTGTVTLDAPITTRRPPRGGGLAAVATLARRRFAISARTPRELLIPLLAPLLFAMVVVPALADTFGTAVGGVDYMTFVAVATIGLLVPLSAMQSGLGVVVDRLGGGLRDLLAAPVPRPWIVAGNLVVAVALAGLQVAVLLGAAAIRGAEFDLEMTGVLWFAAATVAFAVAMYGAAEVLANRLSSQEEYIGALPPVAIVPFFFAGSFFPISALPAGLTVIGKLLPITHVLALVRYGLAGDEGAGLQDIWGMSNTTAMASLSLGVVALFAVALTAVAVRTFQRTAVR
;
A
#
# COMPACT_ATOMS: atom_id res chain seq x y z
N MET A 1 -39.30 62.41 3.32
CA MET A 1 -38.47 61.44 2.61
C MET A 1 -37.03 61.85 2.83
N THR A 2 -36.39 61.27 3.84
CA THR A 2 -34.98 61.53 4.20
C THR A 2 -34.21 60.27 3.92
N ALA A 3 -33.37 60.30 2.88
CA ALA A 3 -32.49 59.25 2.51
C ALA A 3 -31.28 59.24 3.47
N VAL A 4 -31.08 58.12 4.22
CA VAL A 4 -29.90 57.90 5.02
C VAL A 4 -28.92 57.10 4.17
N THR A 5 -27.94 57.80 3.61
CA THR A 5 -26.76 57.24 2.95
C THR A 5 -25.74 56.86 4.01
N GLY A 6 -25.78 55.59 4.50
CA GLY A 6 -24.75 55.05 5.35
C GLY A 6 -23.59 54.52 4.50
N THR A 7 -22.47 55.23 4.47
CA THR A 7 -21.18 54.72 3.96
C THR A 7 -20.63 53.66 4.90
N VAL A 8 -20.67 52.39 4.47
CA VAL A 8 -19.98 51.31 5.15
C VAL A 8 -18.48 51.44 4.85
N THR A 9 -17.72 51.95 5.78
CA THR A 9 -16.24 51.92 5.74
C THR A 9 -15.77 50.51 6.05
N LEU A 10 -15.40 49.75 5.01
CA LEU A 10 -14.71 48.47 5.11
C LEU A 10 -13.20 48.70 5.34
N ASP A 11 -12.84 49.30 6.49
CA ASP A 11 -11.45 49.44 6.94
C ASP A 11 -11.18 48.54 8.16
N ALA A 12 -11.39 47.24 8.00
CA ALA A 12 -10.75 46.27 8.89
C ALA A 12 -9.44 45.82 8.21
N PRO A 13 -8.27 46.04 8.79
CA PRO A 13 -7.03 45.53 8.23
C PRO A 13 -7.16 43.98 8.17
N ILE A 14 -7.09 43.44 6.95
CA ILE A 14 -6.94 42.02 6.75
C ILE A 14 -5.61 41.63 7.42
N THR A 15 -5.67 41.24 8.70
CA THR A 15 -4.54 40.66 9.37
C THR A 15 -4.22 39.36 8.66
N THR A 16 -3.30 39.42 7.71
CA THR A 16 -2.69 38.24 7.13
C THR A 16 -1.95 37.53 8.27
N ARG A 17 -2.68 36.70 9.02
CA ARG A 17 -2.07 35.76 9.94
C ARG A 17 -1.08 34.95 9.10
N ARG A 18 0.22 35.27 9.25
CA ARG A 18 1.26 34.37 8.75
C ARG A 18 0.91 32.98 9.23
N PRO A 19 0.82 31.99 8.33
CA PRO A 19 0.56 30.63 8.76
C PRO A 19 1.61 30.26 9.83
N PRO A 20 1.19 29.61 10.92
CA PRO A 20 2.14 29.18 11.91
C PRO A 20 3.21 28.35 11.18
N ARG A 21 4.47 28.70 11.35
CA ARG A 21 5.64 27.92 10.91
C ARG A 21 5.73 26.60 11.69
N GLY A 22 4.60 25.97 11.92
CA GLY A 22 4.48 24.61 12.42
C GLY A 22 5.07 23.69 11.37
N GLY A 23 6.17 23.01 11.70
CA GLY A 23 6.95 22.20 10.78
C GLY A 23 6.06 21.24 9.97
N GLY A 24 6.51 20.83 8.79
CA GLY A 24 5.78 19.96 7.87
C GLY A 24 5.19 18.70 8.53
N LEU A 25 5.79 18.20 9.61
CA LEU A 25 5.27 17.08 10.41
C LEU A 25 3.92 17.38 11.07
N ALA A 26 3.69 18.60 11.58
CA ALA A 26 2.39 18.97 12.16
C ALA A 26 1.29 19.03 11.08
N ALA A 27 1.64 19.50 9.87
CA ALA A 27 0.73 19.50 8.74
C ALA A 27 0.38 18.06 8.30
N VAL A 28 1.37 17.16 8.20
CA VAL A 28 1.15 15.73 7.90
C VAL A 28 0.25 15.09 8.96
N ALA A 29 0.52 15.31 10.25
CA ALA A 29 -0.29 14.75 11.33
C ALA A 29 -1.75 15.23 11.26
N THR A 30 -1.98 16.51 10.96
CA THR A 30 -3.34 17.06 10.82
C THR A 30 -4.06 16.48 9.61
N LEU A 31 -3.38 16.37 8.46
CA LEU A 31 -3.93 15.79 7.24
C LEU A 31 -4.21 14.29 7.40
N ALA A 32 -3.27 13.55 8.03
CA ALA A 32 -3.45 12.15 8.34
C ALA A 32 -4.64 11.92 9.29
N ARG A 33 -4.77 12.72 10.35
CA ARG A 33 -5.92 12.66 11.27
C ARG A 33 -7.25 12.92 10.55
N ARG A 34 -7.28 13.94 9.67
CA ARG A 34 -8.47 14.23 8.85
C ARG A 34 -8.83 13.03 7.98
N ARG A 35 -7.86 12.49 7.23
CA ARG A 35 -8.08 11.33 6.34
C ARG A 35 -8.50 10.09 7.13
N PHE A 36 -7.83 9.80 8.23
CA PHE A 36 -8.20 8.69 9.11
C PHE A 36 -9.63 8.82 9.65
N ALA A 37 -10.04 10.03 10.05
CA ALA A 37 -11.41 10.28 10.51
C ALA A 37 -12.46 10.05 9.41
N ILE A 38 -12.13 10.32 8.15
CA ILE A 38 -13.00 10.03 6.99
C ILE A 38 -13.08 8.52 6.78
N SER A 39 -11.93 7.83 6.71
CA SER A 39 -11.87 6.37 6.52
C SER A 39 -12.54 5.61 7.67
N ALA A 40 -12.40 6.07 8.92
CA ALA A 40 -13.07 5.46 10.08
C ALA A 40 -14.61 5.56 10.02
N ARG A 41 -15.15 6.57 9.33
CA ARG A 41 -16.59 6.72 9.09
C ARG A 41 -17.09 5.94 7.88
N THR A 42 -16.18 5.36 7.10
CA THR A 42 -16.48 4.61 5.90
C THR A 42 -15.92 3.18 6.04
N PRO A 43 -16.56 2.30 6.82
CA PRO A 43 -16.04 0.96 7.09
C PRO A 43 -15.81 0.13 5.83
N ARG A 44 -16.46 0.50 4.72
CA ARG A 44 -16.26 -0.12 3.41
C ARG A 44 -14.80 0.02 2.91
N GLU A 45 -14.11 1.12 3.21
CA GLU A 45 -12.71 1.32 2.83
C GLU A 45 -11.77 0.31 3.50
N LEU A 46 -12.13 -0.19 4.68
CA LEU A 46 -11.39 -1.22 5.42
C LEU A 46 -11.79 -2.64 4.98
N LEU A 47 -13.09 -2.88 4.84
CA LEU A 47 -13.64 -4.22 4.65
C LEU A 47 -13.50 -4.72 3.20
N ILE A 48 -13.70 -3.85 2.20
CA ILE A 48 -13.69 -4.28 0.79
C ILE A 48 -12.33 -4.85 0.37
N PRO A 49 -11.17 -4.19 0.64
CA PRO A 49 -9.87 -4.76 0.28
C PRO A 49 -9.53 -6.03 1.04
N LEU A 50 -10.04 -6.16 2.27
CA LEU A 50 -9.78 -7.30 3.13
C LEU A 50 -10.62 -8.53 2.76
N LEU A 51 -11.81 -8.32 2.21
CA LEU A 51 -12.77 -9.40 1.99
C LEU A 51 -12.22 -10.51 1.07
N ALA A 52 -11.68 -10.16 -0.09
CA ALA A 52 -11.15 -11.14 -1.03
C ALA A 52 -9.92 -11.88 -0.49
N PRO A 53 -8.87 -11.20 0.03
CA PRO A 53 -7.73 -11.87 0.66
C PRO A 53 -8.11 -12.72 1.86
N LEU A 54 -9.06 -12.26 2.69
CA LEU A 54 -9.51 -13.00 3.85
C LEU A 54 -10.26 -14.28 3.45
N LEU A 55 -11.20 -14.18 2.50
CA LEU A 55 -11.88 -15.36 1.96
C LEU A 55 -10.90 -16.33 1.32
N PHE A 56 -9.91 -15.79 0.60
CA PHE A 56 -8.86 -16.60 0.02
C PHE A 56 -8.08 -17.37 1.09
N ALA A 57 -7.58 -16.69 2.14
CA ALA A 57 -6.85 -17.30 3.25
C ALA A 57 -7.70 -18.28 4.07
N MET A 58 -9.00 -18.01 4.24
CA MET A 58 -9.89 -18.81 5.09
C MET A 58 -10.50 -20.02 4.38
N VAL A 59 -10.65 -19.96 3.06
CA VAL A 59 -11.37 -20.98 2.28
C VAL A 59 -10.48 -21.66 1.25
N VAL A 60 -9.82 -20.88 0.41
CA VAL A 60 -9.07 -21.43 -0.73
C VAL A 60 -7.76 -22.06 -0.27
N VAL A 61 -7.04 -21.41 0.65
CA VAL A 61 -5.74 -21.91 1.14
C VAL A 61 -5.86 -23.25 1.83
N PRO A 62 -6.79 -23.49 2.78
CA PRO A 62 -6.98 -24.82 3.38
C PRO A 62 -7.35 -25.88 2.35
N ALA A 63 -8.25 -25.60 1.41
CA ALA A 63 -8.64 -26.55 0.37
C ALA A 63 -7.47 -26.91 -0.56
N LEU A 64 -6.58 -25.97 -0.85
CA LEU A 64 -5.36 -26.25 -1.63
C LEU A 64 -4.34 -27.05 -0.81
N ALA A 65 -4.16 -26.75 0.49
CA ALA A 65 -3.26 -27.49 1.36
C ALA A 65 -3.63 -28.97 1.45
N ASP A 66 -4.91 -29.29 1.54
CA ASP A 66 -5.42 -30.67 1.52
C ASP A 66 -5.11 -31.40 0.20
N THR A 67 -4.98 -30.66 -0.90
CA THR A 67 -4.78 -31.24 -2.25
C THR A 67 -3.32 -31.37 -2.62
N PHE A 68 -2.49 -30.36 -2.31
CA PHE A 68 -1.10 -30.28 -2.77
C PHE A 68 -0.07 -30.79 -1.75
N GLY A 69 -0.49 -31.17 -0.55
CA GLY A 69 0.38 -31.67 0.51
C GLY A 69 0.89 -30.57 1.44
N THR A 70 1.72 -30.99 2.40
CA THR A 70 1.95 -30.23 3.62
C THR A 70 3.13 -29.28 3.61
N ALA A 71 4.01 -29.30 2.59
CA ALA A 71 5.19 -28.43 2.62
C ALA A 71 5.65 -27.98 1.23
N VAL A 72 5.98 -26.68 1.11
CA VAL A 72 6.63 -26.08 -0.05
C VAL A 72 7.86 -25.31 0.43
N GLY A 73 9.05 -25.71 -0.06
CA GLY A 73 10.30 -25.06 0.34
C GLY A 73 10.63 -25.19 1.84
N GLY A 74 10.16 -26.27 2.51
CA GLY A 74 10.35 -26.47 3.95
C GLY A 74 9.30 -25.77 4.84
N VAL A 75 8.41 -24.98 4.26
CA VAL A 75 7.35 -24.26 4.96
C VAL A 75 6.02 -24.99 4.79
N ASP A 76 5.20 -25.04 5.84
CA ASP A 76 3.82 -25.50 5.72
C ASP A 76 3.06 -24.73 4.63
N TYR A 77 2.35 -25.45 3.75
CA TYR A 77 1.68 -24.85 2.58
C TYR A 77 0.64 -23.80 3.00
N MET A 78 -0.08 -24.02 4.10
CA MET A 78 -1.05 -23.06 4.61
C MET A 78 -0.36 -21.74 4.99
N THR A 79 0.74 -21.81 5.73
CA THR A 79 1.54 -20.65 6.12
C THR A 79 2.16 -19.98 4.90
N PHE A 80 2.70 -20.76 3.96
CA PHE A 80 3.30 -20.26 2.71
C PHE A 80 2.34 -19.39 1.90
N VAL A 81 1.10 -19.86 1.70
CA VAL A 81 0.09 -19.12 0.91
C VAL A 81 -0.61 -18.06 1.73
N ALA A 82 -0.85 -18.28 3.03
CA ALA A 82 -1.44 -17.25 3.89
C ALA A 82 -0.59 -15.99 3.93
N VAL A 83 0.73 -16.16 4.09
CA VAL A 83 1.69 -15.05 4.06
C VAL A 83 1.73 -14.40 2.67
N ALA A 84 1.67 -15.19 1.60
CA ALA A 84 1.63 -14.65 0.24
C ALA A 84 0.39 -13.77 -0.03
N THR A 85 -0.72 -14.02 0.67
CA THR A 85 -1.96 -13.25 0.52
C THR A 85 -1.78 -11.76 0.86
N ILE A 86 -0.73 -11.40 1.62
CA ILE A 86 -0.31 -10.01 1.86
C ILE A 86 0.02 -9.32 0.53
N GLY A 87 0.61 -10.04 -0.42
CA GLY A 87 0.91 -9.54 -1.76
C GLY A 87 -0.32 -9.15 -2.58
N LEU A 88 -1.49 -9.68 -2.25
CA LEU A 88 -2.77 -9.28 -2.84
C LEU A 88 -3.44 -8.17 -2.03
N LEU A 89 -3.42 -8.29 -0.70
CA LEU A 89 -4.10 -7.36 0.21
C LEU A 89 -3.53 -5.95 0.13
N VAL A 90 -2.21 -5.79 0.17
CA VAL A 90 -1.56 -4.48 0.20
C VAL A 90 -1.85 -3.66 -1.07
N PRO A 91 -1.72 -4.20 -2.30
CA PRO A 91 -2.12 -3.48 -3.50
C PRO A 91 -3.60 -3.12 -3.55
N LEU A 92 -4.50 -4.04 -3.14
CA LEU A 92 -5.94 -3.76 -3.09
C LEU A 92 -6.26 -2.62 -2.12
N SER A 93 -5.65 -2.63 -0.93
CA SER A 93 -5.79 -1.56 0.07
C SER A 93 -5.28 -0.23 -0.46
N ALA A 94 -4.11 -0.21 -1.12
CA ALA A 94 -3.54 0.98 -1.72
C ALA A 94 -4.44 1.55 -2.83
N MET A 95 -4.98 0.70 -3.71
CA MET A 95 -5.89 1.11 -4.78
C MET A 95 -7.19 1.69 -4.21
N GLN A 96 -7.74 1.14 -3.14
CA GLN A 96 -8.90 1.74 -2.46
C GLN A 96 -8.59 3.12 -1.88
N SER A 97 -7.41 3.30 -1.29
CA SER A 97 -6.97 4.61 -0.81
C SER A 97 -6.84 5.63 -1.95
N GLY A 98 -6.33 5.20 -3.10
CA GLY A 98 -6.24 6.02 -4.32
C GLY A 98 -7.61 6.35 -4.93
N LEU A 99 -8.58 5.43 -4.85
CA LEU A 99 -9.96 5.71 -5.26
C LEU A 99 -10.55 6.91 -4.48
N GLY A 100 -10.26 7.00 -3.18
CA GLY A 100 -10.64 8.16 -2.38
C GLY A 100 -10.05 9.48 -2.91
N VAL A 101 -8.83 9.46 -3.46
CA VAL A 101 -8.22 10.65 -4.10
C VAL A 101 -8.97 11.02 -5.38
N VAL A 102 -9.39 10.03 -6.18
CA VAL A 102 -10.21 10.28 -7.38
C VAL A 102 -11.55 10.93 -7.00
N VAL A 103 -12.22 10.39 -5.98
CA VAL A 103 -13.49 10.92 -5.47
C VAL A 103 -13.32 12.35 -4.96
N ASP A 104 -12.30 12.63 -4.16
CA ASP A 104 -12.01 13.98 -3.64
C ASP A 104 -11.73 14.96 -4.80
N ARG A 105 -11.04 14.52 -5.86
CA ARG A 105 -10.75 15.33 -7.03
C ARG A 105 -12.02 15.68 -7.82
N LEU A 106 -12.87 14.68 -8.11
CA LEU A 106 -14.10 14.86 -8.87
C LEU A 106 -15.18 15.60 -8.08
N GLY A 107 -15.24 15.39 -6.77
CA GLY A 107 -16.18 16.01 -5.85
C GLY A 107 -15.83 17.43 -5.39
N GLY A 108 -14.68 17.97 -5.84
CA GLY A 108 -14.23 19.33 -5.46
C GLY A 108 -13.46 19.42 -4.13
N GLY A 109 -13.39 18.35 -3.34
CA GLY A 109 -12.66 18.32 -2.06
C GLY A 109 -11.15 18.61 -2.21
N LEU A 110 -10.58 18.33 -3.39
CA LEU A 110 -9.21 18.69 -3.71
C LEU A 110 -9.02 20.22 -3.76
N ARG A 111 -10.00 21.00 -4.22
CA ARG A 111 -9.92 22.47 -4.29
C ARG A 111 -9.79 23.06 -2.88
N ASP A 112 -10.54 22.54 -1.93
CA ASP A 112 -10.49 22.98 -0.53
C ASP A 112 -9.11 22.66 0.09
N LEU A 113 -8.54 21.50 -0.23
CA LEU A 113 -7.19 21.13 0.21
C LEU A 113 -6.10 22.02 -0.40
N LEU A 114 -6.25 22.41 -1.67
CA LEU A 114 -5.32 23.29 -2.37
C LEU A 114 -5.44 24.76 -1.93
N ALA A 115 -6.58 25.17 -1.40
CA ALA A 115 -6.78 26.50 -0.81
C ALA A 115 -6.09 26.63 0.56
N ALA A 116 -5.77 25.52 1.23
CA ALA A 116 -5.06 25.53 2.49
C ALA A 116 -3.57 25.95 2.28
N PRO A 117 -2.97 26.74 3.20
CA PRO A 117 -1.57 27.16 3.10
C PRO A 117 -0.59 26.04 3.48
N VAL A 118 -0.73 24.87 2.83
CA VAL A 118 0.08 23.69 3.08
C VAL A 118 0.82 23.30 1.78
N PRO A 119 2.14 23.06 1.83
CA PRO A 119 2.87 22.56 0.67
C PRO A 119 2.28 21.24 0.15
N ARG A 120 2.06 21.17 -1.15
CA ARG A 120 1.41 20.03 -1.83
C ARG A 120 1.99 18.64 -1.50
N PRO A 121 3.33 18.44 -1.38
CA PRO A 121 3.88 17.15 -1.00
C PRO A 121 3.37 16.62 0.34
N TRP A 122 3.03 17.51 1.29
CA TRP A 122 2.51 17.11 2.59
C TRP A 122 1.09 16.57 2.54
N ILE A 123 0.31 16.93 1.51
CA ILE A 123 -1.02 16.36 1.27
C ILE A 123 -0.86 14.88 0.88
N VAL A 124 0.02 14.59 -0.09
CA VAL A 124 0.35 13.22 -0.50
C VAL A 124 0.93 12.42 0.68
N ALA A 125 1.84 13.01 1.44
CA ALA A 125 2.43 12.36 2.62
C ALA A 125 1.40 12.05 3.71
N GLY A 126 0.43 12.94 3.96
CA GLY A 126 -0.65 12.71 4.91
C GLY A 126 -1.54 11.53 4.53
N ASN A 127 -1.91 11.44 3.25
CA ASN A 127 -2.68 10.32 2.72
C ASN A 127 -1.87 9.00 2.76
N LEU A 128 -0.57 9.07 2.41
CA LEU A 128 0.35 7.93 2.45
C LEU A 128 0.43 7.31 3.85
N VAL A 129 0.61 8.14 4.89
CA VAL A 129 0.68 7.66 6.29
C VAL A 129 -0.58 6.88 6.66
N VAL A 130 -1.75 7.38 6.28
CA VAL A 130 -3.02 6.70 6.56
C VAL A 130 -3.15 5.42 5.75
N ALA A 131 -2.79 5.43 4.46
CA ALA A 131 -2.85 4.24 3.61
C ALA A 131 -1.94 3.12 4.15
N VAL A 132 -0.71 3.45 4.59
CA VAL A 132 0.21 2.48 5.21
C VAL A 132 -0.34 1.97 6.54
N ALA A 133 -0.91 2.83 7.38
CA ALA A 133 -1.50 2.42 8.65
C ALA A 133 -2.71 1.49 8.46
N LEU A 134 -3.58 1.79 7.49
CA LEU A 134 -4.73 0.95 7.15
C LEU A 134 -4.28 -0.40 6.56
N ALA A 135 -3.30 -0.40 5.65
CA ALA A 135 -2.73 -1.63 5.12
C ALA A 135 -2.11 -2.49 6.24
N GLY A 136 -1.36 -1.88 7.16
CA GLY A 136 -0.80 -2.57 8.33
C GLY A 136 -1.87 -3.19 9.23
N LEU A 137 -2.95 -2.46 9.52
CA LEU A 137 -4.09 -2.98 10.28
C LEU A 137 -4.74 -4.18 9.58
N GLN A 138 -4.96 -4.08 8.27
CA GLN A 138 -5.55 -5.16 7.47
C GLN A 138 -4.63 -6.40 7.41
N VAL A 139 -3.32 -6.19 7.28
CA VAL A 139 -2.32 -7.28 7.35
C VAL A 139 -2.37 -7.96 8.72
N ALA A 140 -2.44 -7.21 9.81
CA ALA A 140 -2.57 -7.79 11.15
C ALA A 140 -3.85 -8.63 11.32
N VAL A 141 -4.98 -8.16 10.77
CA VAL A 141 -6.25 -8.92 10.77
C VAL A 141 -6.12 -10.19 9.92
N LEU A 142 -5.49 -10.11 8.75
CA LEU A 142 -5.27 -11.26 7.87
C LEU A 142 -4.41 -12.33 8.54
N LEU A 143 -3.27 -11.93 9.11
CA LEU A 143 -2.37 -12.85 9.83
C LEU A 143 -3.05 -13.46 11.06
N GLY A 144 -3.81 -12.66 11.82
CA GLY A 144 -4.61 -13.16 12.95
C GLY A 144 -5.63 -14.21 12.51
N ALA A 145 -6.33 -13.99 11.40
CA ALA A 145 -7.27 -14.95 10.84
C ALA A 145 -6.57 -16.24 10.36
N ALA A 146 -5.39 -16.12 9.72
CA ALA A 146 -4.60 -17.26 9.29
C ALA A 146 -4.08 -18.08 10.49
N ALA A 147 -3.62 -17.42 11.56
CA ALA A 147 -3.21 -18.09 12.81
C ALA A 147 -4.35 -18.88 13.44
N ILE A 148 -5.58 -18.33 13.47
CA ILE A 148 -6.77 -19.05 13.94
C ILE A 148 -7.05 -20.31 13.11
N ARG A 149 -6.67 -20.31 11.84
CA ARG A 149 -6.81 -21.46 10.93
C ARG A 149 -5.68 -22.46 11.01
N GLY A 150 -4.67 -22.22 11.83
CA GLY A 150 -3.55 -23.12 12.04
C GLY A 150 -2.27 -22.77 11.27
N ALA A 151 -2.18 -21.57 10.65
CA ALA A 151 -0.91 -21.11 10.09
C ALA A 151 0.10 -20.85 11.24
N GLU A 152 1.30 -21.39 11.10
CA GLU A 152 2.37 -21.26 12.08
C GLU A 152 3.33 -20.14 11.64
N PHE A 153 3.48 -19.12 12.48
CA PHE A 153 4.37 -18.00 12.21
C PHE A 153 5.58 -18.03 13.14
N ASP A 154 6.75 -17.83 12.54
CA ASP A 154 7.96 -17.55 13.29
C ASP A 154 7.97 -16.06 13.67
N LEU A 155 7.96 -15.77 14.97
CA LEU A 155 7.92 -14.42 15.52
C LEU A 155 9.30 -14.01 16.09
N GLU A 156 10.38 -14.52 15.55
CA GLU A 156 11.71 -14.03 15.89
C GLU A 156 11.83 -12.53 15.53
N MET A 157 12.40 -11.74 16.44
CA MET A 157 12.49 -10.30 16.29
C MET A 157 13.14 -9.87 14.96
N THR A 158 14.19 -10.54 14.55
CA THR A 158 14.88 -10.26 13.28
C THR A 158 13.99 -10.52 12.09
N GLY A 159 13.22 -11.61 12.10
CA GLY A 159 12.24 -11.95 11.07
C GLY A 159 11.11 -10.92 11.00
N VAL A 160 10.55 -10.55 12.15
CA VAL A 160 9.50 -9.54 12.25
C VAL A 160 9.96 -8.18 11.68
N LEU A 161 11.23 -7.81 11.89
CA LEU A 161 11.79 -6.57 11.31
C LEU A 161 11.87 -6.63 9.79
N TRP A 162 12.32 -7.75 9.20
CA TRP A 162 12.32 -7.95 7.74
C TRP A 162 10.91 -7.90 7.15
N PHE A 163 9.98 -8.59 7.78
CA PHE A 163 8.57 -8.57 7.43
C PHE A 163 7.98 -7.15 7.45
N ALA A 164 8.17 -6.44 8.57
CA ALA A 164 7.63 -5.08 8.73
C ALA A 164 8.23 -4.11 7.71
N ALA A 165 9.56 -4.15 7.51
CA ALA A 165 10.24 -3.31 6.54
C ALA A 165 9.75 -3.57 5.10
N ALA A 166 9.64 -4.84 4.70
CA ALA A 166 9.14 -5.23 3.39
C ALA A 166 7.69 -4.79 3.16
N THR A 167 6.82 -5.06 4.14
CA THR A 167 5.38 -4.71 4.06
C THR A 167 5.18 -3.21 4.00
N VAL A 168 5.87 -2.43 4.82
CA VAL A 168 5.78 -0.96 4.80
C VAL A 168 6.32 -0.40 3.48
N ALA A 169 7.49 -0.84 3.02
CA ALA A 169 8.05 -0.39 1.74
C ALA A 169 7.12 -0.73 0.57
N PHE A 170 6.51 -1.91 0.59
CA PHE A 170 5.54 -2.33 -0.42
C PHE A 170 4.25 -1.49 -0.37
N ALA A 171 3.72 -1.21 0.81
CA ALA A 171 2.56 -0.34 0.97
C ALA A 171 2.83 1.08 0.44
N VAL A 172 4.02 1.62 0.70
CA VAL A 172 4.47 2.91 0.15
C VAL A 172 4.54 2.86 -1.38
N ALA A 173 5.14 1.80 -1.96
CA ALA A 173 5.23 1.62 -3.41
C ALA A 173 3.84 1.55 -4.06
N MET A 174 2.95 0.72 -3.51
CA MET A 174 1.62 0.51 -4.05
C MET A 174 0.73 1.75 -3.90
N TYR A 175 0.83 2.47 -2.77
CA TYR A 175 0.14 3.75 -2.64
C TYR A 175 0.69 4.79 -3.65
N GLY A 176 2.00 4.84 -3.85
CA GLY A 176 2.60 5.68 -4.89
C GLY A 176 2.03 5.39 -6.28
N ALA A 177 1.90 4.12 -6.65
CA ALA A 177 1.27 3.69 -7.91
C ALA A 177 -0.20 4.11 -7.98
N ALA A 178 -0.97 3.86 -6.92
CA ALA A 178 -2.38 4.23 -6.81
C ALA A 178 -2.59 5.75 -6.95
N GLU A 179 -1.76 6.55 -6.30
CA GLU A 179 -1.78 8.02 -6.39
C GLU A 179 -1.45 8.52 -7.80
N VAL A 180 -0.46 7.91 -8.48
CA VAL A 180 -0.14 8.23 -9.88
C VAL A 180 -1.33 7.97 -10.78
N LEU A 181 -1.99 6.81 -10.64
CA LEU A 181 -3.18 6.46 -11.41
C LEU A 181 -4.33 7.42 -11.10
N ALA A 182 -4.57 7.71 -9.82
CA ALA A 182 -5.62 8.63 -9.38
C ALA A 182 -5.47 10.05 -9.96
N ASN A 183 -4.23 10.49 -10.21
CA ASN A 183 -3.97 11.79 -10.80
C ASN A 183 -3.92 11.79 -12.35
N ARG A 184 -3.85 10.61 -12.99
CA ARG A 184 -3.77 10.50 -14.46
C ARG A 184 -5.07 10.08 -15.11
N LEU A 185 -5.84 9.22 -14.47
CA LEU A 185 -7.09 8.71 -15.01
C LEU A 185 -8.22 9.73 -14.83
N SER A 186 -9.08 9.86 -15.82
CA SER A 186 -10.07 10.94 -15.88
C SER A 186 -11.34 10.63 -15.10
N SER A 187 -11.69 9.36 -14.96
CA SER A 187 -12.93 8.92 -14.29
C SER A 187 -12.68 7.87 -13.22
N GLN A 188 -13.71 7.66 -12.40
CA GLN A 188 -13.70 6.61 -11.38
C GLN A 188 -13.73 5.22 -12.02
N GLU A 189 -14.45 5.06 -13.12
CA GLU A 189 -14.57 3.80 -13.86
C GLU A 189 -13.23 3.36 -14.45
N GLU A 190 -12.49 4.30 -15.05
CA GLU A 190 -11.13 4.03 -15.56
C GLU A 190 -10.19 3.61 -14.43
N TYR A 191 -10.29 4.26 -13.27
CA TYR A 191 -9.49 3.90 -12.12
C TYR A 191 -9.80 2.50 -11.60
N ILE A 192 -11.09 2.15 -11.49
CA ILE A 192 -11.51 0.81 -11.07
C ILE A 192 -11.06 -0.24 -12.09
N GLY A 193 -11.13 0.06 -13.39
CA GLY A 193 -10.64 -0.81 -14.46
C GLY A 193 -9.13 -1.07 -14.41
N ALA A 194 -8.33 -0.16 -13.84
CA ALA A 194 -6.90 -0.33 -13.65
C ALA A 194 -6.53 -1.23 -12.44
N LEU A 195 -7.48 -1.54 -11.56
CA LEU A 195 -7.24 -2.30 -10.33
C LEU A 195 -6.74 -3.73 -10.60
N PRO A 196 -7.39 -4.56 -11.48
CA PRO A 196 -6.90 -5.91 -11.75
C PRO A 196 -5.46 -5.96 -12.29
N PRO A 197 -5.08 -5.21 -13.33
CA PRO A 197 -3.73 -5.29 -13.87
C PRO A 197 -2.64 -4.82 -12.90
N VAL A 198 -2.96 -3.93 -11.96
CA VAL A 198 -1.98 -3.40 -11.00
C VAL A 198 -1.91 -4.23 -9.73
N ALA A 199 -3.05 -4.69 -9.20
CA ALA A 199 -3.11 -5.37 -7.90
C ALA A 199 -3.17 -6.90 -8.03
N ILE A 200 -3.90 -7.44 -9.01
CA ILE A 200 -4.20 -8.87 -9.08
C ILE A 200 -3.22 -9.61 -9.99
N VAL A 201 -2.98 -9.10 -11.20
CA VAL A 201 -2.14 -9.81 -12.18
C VAL A 201 -0.72 -10.06 -11.66
N PRO A 202 0.00 -9.08 -11.06
CA PRO A 202 1.35 -9.32 -10.54
C PRO A 202 1.39 -10.38 -9.45
N PHE A 203 0.33 -10.53 -8.66
CA PHE A 203 0.24 -11.53 -7.61
C PHE A 203 0.39 -12.96 -8.15
N PHE A 204 -0.18 -13.28 -9.31
CA PHE A 204 -0.08 -14.60 -9.90
C PHE A 204 1.32 -14.94 -10.42
N PHE A 205 2.11 -13.94 -10.83
CA PHE A 205 3.46 -14.12 -11.35
C PHE A 205 4.55 -14.03 -10.27
N ALA A 206 4.18 -13.66 -9.07
CA ALA A 206 5.13 -13.39 -7.99
C ALA A 206 5.54 -14.63 -7.17
N GLY A 207 5.11 -15.83 -7.55
CA GLY A 207 5.35 -17.02 -6.75
C GLY A 207 4.44 -17.12 -5.52
N SER A 208 3.19 -16.67 -5.63
CA SER A 208 2.24 -16.65 -4.51
C SER A 208 1.77 -18.03 -4.10
N PHE A 209 1.58 -18.94 -5.05
CA PHE A 209 1.06 -20.30 -4.83
C PHE A 209 2.14 -21.39 -4.83
N PHE A 210 3.26 -21.12 -5.46
CA PHE A 210 4.38 -22.03 -5.64
C PHE A 210 5.67 -21.21 -5.82
N PRO A 211 6.86 -21.79 -5.61
CA PRO A 211 8.12 -21.10 -5.83
C PRO A 211 8.25 -20.58 -7.26
N ILE A 212 8.88 -19.42 -7.45
CA ILE A 212 9.05 -18.82 -8.79
C ILE A 212 9.90 -19.69 -9.72
N SER A 213 10.75 -20.56 -9.17
CA SER A 213 11.53 -21.55 -9.90
C SER A 213 10.67 -22.61 -10.58
N ALA A 214 9.42 -22.82 -10.12
CA ALA A 214 8.46 -23.72 -10.76
C ALA A 214 7.76 -23.11 -11.99
N LEU A 215 7.91 -21.80 -12.22
CA LEU A 215 7.37 -21.12 -13.40
C LEU A 215 8.18 -21.46 -14.66
N PRO A 216 7.54 -21.43 -15.86
CA PRO A 216 8.28 -21.45 -17.13
C PRO A 216 9.35 -20.35 -17.17
N ALA A 217 10.50 -20.62 -17.76
CA ALA A 217 11.69 -19.77 -17.71
C ALA A 217 11.43 -18.29 -18.05
N GLY A 218 10.60 -17.99 -19.06
CA GLY A 218 10.25 -16.63 -19.42
C GLY A 218 9.43 -15.91 -18.33
N LEU A 219 8.51 -16.61 -17.67
CA LEU A 219 7.71 -16.07 -16.58
C LEU A 219 8.52 -15.91 -15.29
N THR A 220 9.50 -16.79 -15.06
CA THR A 220 10.46 -16.66 -13.95
C THR A 220 11.25 -15.36 -14.05
N VAL A 221 11.72 -14.98 -15.25
CA VAL A 221 12.43 -13.71 -15.47
C VAL A 221 11.52 -12.52 -15.17
N ILE A 222 10.29 -12.54 -15.67
CA ILE A 222 9.30 -11.48 -15.38
C ILE A 222 9.02 -11.42 -13.87
N GLY A 223 8.80 -12.57 -13.23
CA GLY A 223 8.57 -12.67 -11.79
C GLY A 223 9.70 -12.02 -10.98
N LYS A 224 10.96 -12.30 -11.33
CA LYS A 224 12.14 -11.72 -10.65
C LYS A 224 12.25 -10.19 -10.77
N LEU A 225 11.63 -9.58 -11.77
CA LEU A 225 11.61 -8.13 -11.95
C LEU A 225 10.48 -7.44 -11.16
N LEU A 226 9.48 -8.19 -10.70
CA LEU A 226 8.34 -7.61 -9.99
C LEU A 226 8.71 -7.32 -8.52
N PRO A 227 8.42 -6.11 -8.00
CA PRO A 227 8.68 -5.77 -6.61
C PRO A 227 7.93 -6.70 -5.63
N ILE A 228 6.74 -7.14 -6.00
CA ILE A 228 5.93 -8.06 -5.18
C ILE A 228 6.64 -9.41 -4.94
N THR A 229 7.41 -9.93 -5.88
CA THR A 229 8.17 -11.18 -5.72
C THR A 229 9.21 -11.05 -4.60
N HIS A 230 9.93 -9.91 -4.58
CA HIS A 230 10.88 -9.61 -3.51
C HIS A 230 10.20 -9.44 -2.15
N VAL A 231 9.02 -8.83 -2.15
CA VAL A 231 8.21 -8.69 -0.92
C VAL A 231 7.80 -10.05 -0.39
N LEU A 232 7.25 -10.93 -1.25
CA LEU A 232 6.80 -12.26 -0.82
C LEU A 232 7.95 -13.11 -0.29
N ALA A 233 9.12 -13.05 -0.93
CA ALA A 233 10.32 -13.74 -0.44
C ALA A 233 10.75 -13.20 0.94
N LEU A 234 10.75 -11.87 1.14
CA LEU A 234 11.09 -11.25 2.43
C LEU A 234 10.08 -11.56 3.53
N VAL A 235 8.78 -11.53 3.21
CA VAL A 235 7.71 -11.80 4.19
C VAL A 235 7.74 -13.26 4.63
N ARG A 236 8.02 -14.20 3.71
CA ARG A 236 8.21 -15.62 4.05
C ARG A 236 9.47 -15.83 4.89
N TYR A 237 10.58 -15.24 4.48
CA TYR A 237 11.83 -15.26 5.25
C TYR A 237 11.64 -14.70 6.67
N GLY A 238 10.78 -13.68 6.82
CA GLY A 238 10.54 -13.03 8.10
C GLY A 238 9.52 -13.70 9.01
N LEU A 239 8.52 -14.40 8.47
CA LEU A 239 7.41 -14.91 9.26
C LEU A 239 7.11 -16.40 9.09
N ALA A 240 7.59 -17.03 8.01
CA ALA A 240 7.20 -18.40 7.70
C ALA A 240 8.31 -19.42 7.97
N GLY A 241 9.41 -19.03 8.61
CA GLY A 241 10.55 -19.91 8.84
C GLY A 241 11.22 -20.40 7.54
N ASP A 242 10.99 -19.68 6.43
CA ASP A 242 11.66 -19.94 5.15
C ASP A 242 13.13 -19.53 5.28
N GLU A 243 14.03 -20.46 5.47
CA GLU A 243 15.49 -20.24 5.62
C GLU A 243 16.13 -19.45 4.45
N GLY A 244 15.31 -18.79 3.63
CA GLY A 244 15.72 -17.97 2.50
C GLY A 244 15.56 -18.65 1.15
N ALA A 245 14.81 -19.75 1.06
CA ALA A 245 14.57 -20.46 -0.20
C ALA A 245 13.98 -19.55 -1.27
N GLY A 246 12.97 -18.72 -0.93
CA GLY A 246 12.40 -17.75 -1.85
C GLY A 246 13.38 -16.65 -2.29
N LEU A 247 14.29 -16.23 -1.41
CA LEU A 247 15.37 -15.29 -1.75
C LEU A 247 16.41 -15.94 -2.65
N GLN A 248 16.73 -17.20 -2.40
CA GLN A 248 17.68 -17.98 -3.21
C GLN A 248 17.13 -18.22 -4.62
N ASP A 249 15.85 -18.48 -4.78
CA ASP A 249 15.17 -18.57 -6.08
C ASP A 249 15.34 -17.30 -6.93
N ILE A 250 15.38 -16.12 -6.29
CA ILE A 250 15.57 -14.84 -6.96
C ILE A 250 17.04 -14.61 -7.30
N TRP A 251 17.93 -14.72 -6.32
CA TRP A 251 19.31 -14.23 -6.40
C TRP A 251 20.35 -15.32 -6.65
N GLY A 252 20.10 -16.55 -6.23
CA GLY A 252 21.03 -17.67 -6.40
C GLY A 252 22.33 -17.57 -5.58
N MET A 253 22.33 -16.75 -4.51
CA MET A 253 23.51 -16.54 -3.65
C MET A 253 23.41 -17.37 -2.37
N SER A 254 24.54 -17.60 -1.69
CA SER A 254 24.60 -18.33 -0.43
C SER A 254 24.36 -17.47 0.82
N ASN A 255 24.51 -16.15 0.71
CA ASN A 255 24.33 -15.24 1.86
C ASN A 255 22.90 -14.70 1.91
N THR A 256 22.07 -15.26 2.79
CA THR A 256 20.65 -14.94 2.93
C THR A 256 20.43 -13.48 3.35
N THR A 257 21.24 -12.95 4.27
CA THR A 257 21.12 -11.54 4.69
C THR A 257 21.42 -10.56 3.55
N ALA A 258 22.42 -10.88 2.70
CA ALA A 258 22.71 -10.08 1.53
C ALA A 258 21.55 -10.09 0.52
N MET A 259 20.99 -11.29 0.25
CA MET A 259 19.82 -11.45 -0.63
C MET A 259 18.59 -10.69 -0.09
N ALA A 260 18.34 -10.77 1.22
CA ALA A 260 17.26 -10.04 1.89
C ALA A 260 17.46 -8.51 1.76
N SER A 261 18.67 -8.03 1.99
CA SER A 261 19.01 -6.61 1.85
C SER A 261 18.84 -6.11 0.41
N LEU A 262 19.25 -6.89 -0.58
CA LEU A 262 19.06 -6.58 -2.00
C LEU A 262 17.57 -6.55 -2.38
N SER A 263 16.81 -7.53 -1.93
CA SER A 263 15.35 -7.59 -2.16
C SER A 263 14.65 -6.39 -1.54
N LEU A 264 14.98 -6.03 -0.30
CA LEU A 264 14.45 -4.82 0.35
C LEU A 264 14.88 -3.55 -0.40
N GLY A 265 16.11 -3.49 -0.90
CA GLY A 265 16.62 -2.41 -1.73
C GLY A 265 15.80 -2.22 -3.02
N VAL A 266 15.45 -3.31 -3.70
CA VAL A 266 14.56 -3.27 -4.88
C VAL A 266 13.19 -2.70 -4.52
N VAL A 267 12.56 -3.20 -3.46
CA VAL A 267 11.24 -2.72 -3.03
C VAL A 267 11.30 -1.24 -2.62
N ALA A 268 12.33 -0.85 -1.88
CA ALA A 268 12.55 0.54 -1.47
C ALA A 268 12.78 1.47 -2.67
N LEU A 269 13.49 1.02 -3.70
CA LEU A 269 13.69 1.77 -4.94
C LEU A 269 12.35 2.03 -5.63
N PHE A 270 11.49 1.01 -5.76
CA PHE A 270 10.14 1.17 -6.30
C PHE A 270 9.30 2.13 -5.44
N ALA A 271 9.37 2.01 -4.11
CA ALA A 271 8.67 2.88 -3.18
C ALA A 271 9.07 4.36 -3.39
N VAL A 272 10.37 4.65 -3.43
CA VAL A 272 10.88 6.01 -3.67
C VAL A 272 10.51 6.51 -5.05
N ALA A 273 10.71 5.71 -6.10
CA ALA A 273 10.44 6.11 -7.48
C ALA A 273 8.95 6.41 -7.68
N LEU A 274 8.06 5.51 -7.25
CA LEU A 274 6.61 5.68 -7.42
C LEU A 274 6.08 6.85 -6.58
N THR A 275 6.55 7.02 -5.34
CA THR A 275 6.19 8.17 -4.52
C THR A 275 6.68 9.49 -5.11
N ALA A 276 7.90 9.54 -5.65
CA ALA A 276 8.42 10.73 -6.32
C ALA A 276 7.59 11.08 -7.58
N VAL A 277 7.20 10.07 -8.37
CA VAL A 277 6.31 10.26 -9.52
C VAL A 277 4.92 10.71 -9.07
N ALA A 278 4.37 10.15 -7.98
CA ALA A 278 3.09 10.53 -7.41
C ALA A 278 3.09 12.02 -7.01
N VAL A 279 4.10 12.46 -6.26
CA VAL A 279 4.24 13.87 -5.87
C VAL A 279 4.35 14.79 -7.10
N ARG A 280 5.14 14.40 -8.11
CA ARG A 280 5.29 15.19 -9.34
C ARG A 280 3.98 15.28 -10.14
N THR A 281 3.25 14.17 -10.28
CA THR A 281 1.97 14.15 -10.99
C THR A 281 0.92 14.98 -10.25
N PHE A 282 0.82 14.84 -8.93
CA PHE A 282 -0.07 15.65 -8.10
C PHE A 282 0.21 17.15 -8.24
N GLN A 283 1.49 17.55 -8.21
CA GLN A 283 1.88 18.96 -8.39
C GLN A 283 1.45 19.53 -9.75
N ARG A 284 1.55 18.73 -10.83
CA ARG A 284 1.18 19.15 -12.19
C ARG A 284 -0.33 19.23 -12.39
N THR A 285 -1.09 18.30 -11.79
CA THR A 285 -2.56 18.29 -11.88
C THR A 285 -3.17 19.47 -11.11
N ALA A 286 -2.57 19.86 -10.00
CA ALA A 286 -3.03 20.97 -9.18
C ALA A 286 -2.77 22.38 -9.79
N VAL A 287 -2.06 22.48 -10.92
CA VAL A 287 -1.79 23.75 -11.63
C VAL A 287 -2.73 23.95 -12.82
N ARG A 288 -3.39 22.88 -13.28
CA ARG A 288 -4.41 22.93 -14.33
C ARG A 288 -5.80 23.14 -13.76
#